data_233314981592a8cb90aef58e071aae9f
#
_entry.id   233314981592a8cb90aef58e071aae9f
#
_cell.length_a   1.000
_cell.length_b   1.000
_cell.length_c   1.000
_cell.angle_alpha   90.00
_cell.angle_beta   90.00
_cell.angle_gamma   90.00
#
_symmetry.space_group_name_H-M   'P 1'
#
loop_
_entity.id
_entity.type
_entity.pdbx_description
1 polymer ?
#
loop_
_entity_poly.entity_id
_entity_poly.type
_entity_poly.pdbx_seq_one_letter_code
_entity_poly.pdbx_strand_id
1 'polypeptide(L)'
;PAGTMPSIITAMRVMNEGRGFTRRERAVVEHCRHQCFLLGVPADLLPETPEAILDAILLYSATLRDGYDDATNGELVRSTMAAYLPSDDSLRSRFFDRVERSVSKVFFKHTFRVSDGKARQMGVVPNALDYAAFAAFQLYAVPRVLAHVFAERVPVANELADARLVEEINELL
;
A
#
# COMPACT_ATOMS: atom_id res chain seq x y z
N PRO A 1 4.99 3.43 -4.13
CA PRO A 1 3.82 3.56 -3.25
C PRO A 1 3.70 2.45 -2.20
N ALA A 2 4.30 1.26 -2.42
CA ALA A 2 4.26 0.17 -1.42
C ALA A 2 4.82 0.59 -0.05
N GLY A 3 5.86 1.46 -0.02
CA GLY A 3 6.45 1.96 1.22
C GLY A 3 5.58 2.90 2.04
N THR A 4 4.52 3.49 1.47
CA THR A 4 3.62 4.41 2.17
C THR A 4 2.38 3.74 2.75
N MET A 5 1.95 2.60 2.20
CA MET A 5 0.75 1.90 2.65
C MET A 5 0.81 1.45 4.12
N PRO A 6 1.91 0.87 4.62
CA PRO A 6 2.00 0.50 6.02
C PRO A 6 1.84 1.69 6.97
N SER A 7 2.39 2.86 6.64
CA SER A 7 2.23 4.07 7.46
C SER A 7 0.78 4.56 7.47
N ILE A 8 0.07 4.52 6.33
CA ILE A 8 -1.34 4.92 6.22
C ILE A 8 -2.23 3.97 7.06
N ILE A 9 -2.06 2.65 6.90
CA ILE A 9 -2.83 1.66 7.66
C ILE A 9 -2.58 1.84 9.16
N THR A 10 -1.32 2.06 9.56
CA THR A 10 -0.95 2.29 10.95
C THR A 10 -1.58 3.58 11.49
N ALA A 11 -1.54 4.68 10.72
CA ALA A 11 -2.18 5.95 11.09
C ALA A 11 -3.69 5.81 11.25
N MET A 12 -4.38 5.16 10.30
CA MET A 12 -5.82 4.89 10.39
C MET A 12 -6.17 4.09 11.64
N ARG A 13 -5.37 3.05 11.97
CA ARG A 13 -5.60 2.23 13.17
C ARG A 13 -5.51 3.05 14.44
N VAL A 14 -4.42 3.80 14.66
CA VAL A 14 -4.22 4.56 15.89
C VAL A 14 -5.20 5.71 16.04
N MET A 15 -5.59 6.34 14.93
CA MET A 15 -6.65 7.36 14.93
C MET A 15 -8.00 6.77 15.34
N ASN A 16 -8.36 5.58 14.81
CA ASN A 16 -9.59 4.89 15.20
C ASN A 16 -9.56 4.44 16.68
N GLU A 17 -8.39 4.15 17.22
CA GLU A 17 -8.20 3.80 18.66
C GLU A 17 -8.05 5.03 19.57
N GLY A 18 -8.01 6.24 19.00
CA GLY A 18 -7.91 7.50 19.76
C GLY A 18 -6.58 7.64 20.53
N ARG A 19 -5.49 7.11 20.01
CA ARG A 19 -4.16 7.11 20.64
C ARG A 19 -3.05 7.52 19.67
N GLY A 20 -1.85 7.75 20.20
CA GLY A 20 -0.64 7.94 19.39
C GLY A 20 0.04 6.62 19.00
N PHE A 21 1.12 6.72 18.22
CA PHE A 21 1.94 5.58 17.85
C PHE A 21 2.64 4.95 19.05
N THR A 22 2.59 3.63 19.15
CA THR A 22 3.53 2.84 19.96
C THR A 22 4.94 2.92 19.37
N ARG A 23 5.94 2.47 20.13
CA ARG A 23 7.34 2.43 19.65
C ARG A 23 7.49 1.61 18.35
N ARG A 24 6.80 0.48 18.25
CA ARG A 24 6.85 -0.42 17.07
C ARG A 24 6.17 0.23 15.85
N GLU A 25 5.00 0.84 16.03
CA GLU A 25 4.29 1.57 14.99
C GLU A 25 5.08 2.77 14.49
N ARG A 26 5.72 3.50 15.39
CA ARG A 26 6.63 4.60 15.04
C ARG A 26 7.79 4.09 14.17
N ALA A 27 8.38 2.93 14.49
CA ALA A 27 9.44 2.35 13.67
C ALA A 27 8.96 2.04 12.23
N VAL A 28 7.72 1.56 12.05
CA VAL A 28 7.12 1.36 10.73
C VAL A 28 6.99 2.68 9.97
N VAL A 29 6.49 3.72 10.64
CA VAL A 29 6.34 5.06 10.03
C VAL A 29 7.70 5.63 9.63
N GLU A 30 8.70 5.55 10.52
CA GLU A 30 10.06 6.03 10.23
C GLU A 30 10.72 5.27 9.08
N HIS A 31 10.51 3.96 8.99
CA HIS A 31 10.97 3.18 7.85
C HIS A 31 10.35 3.69 6.53
N CYS A 32 9.04 3.92 6.50
CA CYS A 32 8.36 4.49 5.32
C CYS A 32 8.86 5.89 4.98
N ARG A 33 9.07 6.75 5.99
CA ARG A 33 9.65 8.09 5.81
C ARG A 33 11.04 8.03 5.22
N HIS A 34 11.90 7.13 5.75
CA HIS A 34 13.24 6.93 5.23
C HIS A 34 13.25 6.48 3.76
N GLN A 35 12.37 5.56 3.38
CA GLN A 35 12.20 5.15 1.99
C GLN A 35 11.80 6.33 1.09
N CYS A 36 10.83 7.15 1.52
CA CYS A 36 10.42 8.35 0.77
C CYS A 36 11.58 9.37 0.66
N PHE A 37 12.35 9.56 1.73
CA PHE A 37 13.53 10.42 1.71
C PHE A 37 14.58 9.95 0.69
N LEU A 38 14.86 8.65 0.64
CA LEU A 38 15.78 8.06 -0.36
C LEU A 38 15.27 8.21 -1.80
N LEU A 39 13.95 8.34 -1.99
CA LEU A 39 13.33 8.64 -3.28
C LEU A 39 13.34 10.14 -3.62
N GLY A 40 13.98 10.96 -2.80
CA GLY A 40 14.15 12.40 -3.05
C GLY A 40 13.05 13.29 -2.47
N VAL A 41 12.17 12.77 -1.62
CA VAL A 41 11.18 13.63 -0.93
C VAL A 41 11.87 14.40 0.19
N PRO A 42 11.80 15.75 0.22
CA PRO A 42 12.37 16.56 1.29
C PRO A 42 11.85 16.16 2.68
N ALA A 43 12.72 16.18 3.69
CA ALA A 43 12.40 15.70 5.03
C ALA A 43 11.25 16.47 5.70
N ASP A 44 11.15 17.77 5.42
CA ASP A 44 10.10 18.67 5.93
C ASP A 44 8.70 18.38 5.34
N LEU A 45 8.63 17.65 4.23
CA LEU A 45 7.38 17.20 3.61
C LEU A 45 6.95 15.79 4.08
N LEU A 46 7.78 15.12 4.89
CA LEU A 46 7.49 13.77 5.36
C LEU A 46 6.66 13.81 6.66
N PRO A 47 5.39 13.39 6.63
CA PRO A 47 4.52 13.48 7.80
C PRO A 47 4.99 12.55 8.93
N GLU A 48 4.84 13.01 10.19
CA GLU A 48 5.33 12.32 11.39
C GLU A 48 4.22 11.85 12.32
N THR A 49 3.04 12.47 12.22
CA THR A 49 1.89 12.15 13.09
C THR A 49 0.81 11.40 12.32
N PRO A 50 -0.06 10.65 13.01
CA PRO A 50 -1.17 9.96 12.35
C PRO A 50 -2.04 10.91 11.53
N GLU A 51 -2.36 12.08 12.08
CA GLU A 51 -3.17 13.10 11.43
C GLU A 51 -2.49 13.62 10.16
N ALA A 52 -1.21 14.00 10.24
CA ALA A 52 -0.46 14.52 9.11
C ALA A 52 -0.31 13.46 7.98
N ILE A 53 -0.19 12.18 8.32
CA ILE A 53 -0.16 11.08 7.34
C ILE A 53 -1.50 10.97 6.61
N LEU A 54 -2.63 11.06 7.34
CA LEU A 54 -3.95 11.01 6.73
C LEU A 54 -4.25 12.26 5.91
N ASP A 55 -3.86 13.43 6.37
CA ASP A 55 -4.00 14.69 5.62
C ASP A 55 -3.19 14.64 4.32
N ALA A 56 -1.98 14.12 4.35
CA ALA A 56 -1.15 13.96 3.15
C ALA A 56 -1.82 13.04 2.11
N ILE A 57 -2.39 11.90 2.52
CA ILE A 57 -3.09 11.01 1.58
C ILE A 57 -4.40 11.62 1.08
N LEU A 58 -5.13 12.36 1.91
CA LEU A 58 -6.33 13.06 1.50
C LEU A 58 -6.02 14.18 0.49
N LEU A 59 -4.95 14.95 0.73
CA LEU A 59 -4.48 15.98 -0.19
C LEU A 59 -4.05 15.36 -1.52
N TYR A 60 -3.28 14.27 -1.50
CA TYR A 60 -2.89 13.54 -2.70
C TYR A 60 -4.10 13.02 -3.47
N SER A 61 -5.09 12.46 -2.77
CA SER A 61 -6.34 11.99 -3.36
C SER A 61 -7.14 13.13 -4.00
N ALA A 62 -7.19 14.29 -3.33
CA ALA A 62 -7.83 15.49 -3.87
C ALA A 62 -7.13 16.00 -5.14
N THR A 63 -5.80 16.01 -5.16
CA THR A 63 -5.01 16.38 -6.34
C THR A 63 -5.31 15.45 -7.51
N LEU A 64 -5.36 14.14 -7.29
CA LEU A 64 -5.73 13.18 -8.33
C LEU A 64 -7.18 13.35 -8.80
N ARG A 65 -8.10 13.70 -7.90
CA ARG A 65 -9.52 13.83 -8.20
C ARG A 65 -9.85 15.16 -8.88
N ASP A 66 -9.35 16.26 -8.32
CA ASP A 66 -9.79 17.61 -8.64
C ASP A 66 -8.76 18.39 -9.47
N GLY A 67 -7.49 18.14 -9.26
CA GLY A 67 -6.35 18.78 -9.95
C GLY A 67 -5.65 17.88 -10.97
N TYR A 68 -6.37 16.88 -11.53
CA TYR A 68 -5.78 15.95 -12.48
C TYR A 68 -5.26 16.64 -13.73
N ASP A 69 -3.98 16.43 -13.99
CA ASP A 69 -3.31 16.76 -15.25
C ASP A 69 -2.78 15.48 -15.89
N ASP A 70 -3.15 15.23 -17.16
CA ASP A 70 -2.78 14.01 -17.85
C ASP A 70 -1.27 13.91 -18.11
N ALA A 71 -0.60 15.04 -18.34
CA ALA A 71 0.84 15.07 -18.62
C ALA A 71 1.70 14.71 -17.41
N THR A 72 1.21 14.95 -16.19
CA THR A 72 1.93 14.65 -14.95
C THR A 72 1.31 13.48 -14.20
N ASN A 73 0.15 13.66 -13.59
CA ASN A 73 -0.50 12.64 -12.78
C ASN A 73 -0.92 11.40 -13.59
N GLY A 74 -1.42 11.60 -14.81
CA GLY A 74 -1.82 10.52 -15.70
C GLY A 74 -0.61 9.68 -16.13
N GLU A 75 0.49 10.33 -16.50
CA GLU A 75 1.72 9.63 -16.90
C GLU A 75 2.34 8.89 -15.70
N LEU A 76 2.35 9.48 -14.52
CA LEU A 76 2.82 8.82 -13.30
C LEU A 76 2.01 7.56 -12.99
N VAL A 77 0.68 7.62 -13.11
CA VAL A 77 -0.19 6.46 -12.88
C VAL A 77 0.05 5.40 -13.94
N ARG A 78 0.14 5.77 -15.23
CA ARG A 78 0.42 4.83 -16.32
C ARG A 78 1.77 4.15 -16.17
N SER A 79 2.83 4.91 -15.88
CA SER A 79 4.17 4.34 -15.66
C SER A 79 4.22 3.46 -14.42
N THR A 80 3.54 3.82 -13.34
CA THR A 80 3.43 2.96 -12.16
C THR A 80 2.74 1.64 -12.51
N MET A 81 1.64 1.66 -13.26
CA MET A 81 0.94 0.44 -13.69
C MET A 81 1.71 -0.38 -14.71
N ALA A 82 2.57 0.25 -15.53
CA ALA A 82 3.43 -0.42 -16.48
C ALA A 82 4.70 -1.01 -15.85
N ALA A 83 5.10 -0.54 -14.67
CA ALA A 83 6.31 -0.98 -13.97
C ALA A 83 6.22 -2.38 -13.35
N TYR A 84 5.06 -3.03 -13.42
CA TYR A 84 4.92 -4.43 -13.02
C TYR A 84 5.63 -5.33 -14.02
N LEU A 85 6.81 -5.76 -13.65
CA LEU A 85 7.57 -6.74 -14.42
C LEU A 85 7.45 -8.09 -13.72
N PRO A 86 7.17 -9.19 -14.47
CA PRO A 86 7.24 -10.51 -13.89
C PRO A 86 8.66 -10.79 -13.43
N SER A 87 8.81 -11.46 -12.29
CA SER A 87 10.13 -11.81 -11.73
C SER A 87 10.91 -12.77 -12.64
N ASP A 88 10.19 -13.54 -13.45
CA ASP A 88 10.71 -14.41 -14.50
C ASP A 88 9.68 -14.58 -15.60
N ASP A 89 10.01 -15.30 -16.68
CA ASP A 89 9.10 -15.59 -17.80
C ASP A 89 8.17 -16.79 -17.54
N SER A 90 8.13 -17.33 -16.33
CA SER A 90 7.28 -18.47 -15.99
C SER A 90 5.79 -18.09 -16.05
N LEU A 91 4.95 -19.07 -16.38
CA LEU A 91 3.50 -18.90 -16.40
C LEU A 91 2.97 -18.48 -15.02
N ARG A 92 3.62 -18.95 -13.94
CA ARG A 92 3.29 -18.60 -12.58
C ARG A 92 3.53 -17.10 -12.32
N SER A 93 4.70 -16.59 -12.67
CA SER A 93 5.07 -15.18 -12.50
C SER A 93 4.14 -14.28 -13.29
N ARG A 94 3.85 -14.61 -14.54
CA ARG A 94 2.90 -13.89 -15.40
C ARG A 94 1.48 -13.87 -14.84
N PHE A 95 1.05 -14.98 -14.22
CA PHE A 95 -0.26 -15.05 -13.55
C PHE A 95 -0.32 -14.12 -12.34
N PHE A 96 0.69 -14.15 -11.47
CA PHE A 96 0.73 -13.26 -10.30
C PHE A 96 0.83 -11.79 -10.68
N ASP A 97 1.65 -11.43 -11.67
CA ASP A 97 1.73 -10.08 -12.22
C ASP A 97 0.35 -9.61 -12.74
N ARG A 98 -0.39 -10.48 -13.43
CA ARG A 98 -1.73 -10.16 -13.89
C ARG A 98 -2.70 -9.91 -12.73
N VAL A 99 -2.68 -10.75 -11.70
CA VAL A 99 -3.52 -10.59 -10.51
C VAL A 99 -3.17 -9.28 -9.79
N GLU A 100 -1.90 -8.99 -9.60
CA GLU A 100 -1.42 -7.80 -8.95
C GLU A 100 -1.86 -6.53 -9.68
N ARG A 101 -1.73 -6.47 -10.99
CA ARG A 101 -2.25 -5.36 -11.82
C ARG A 101 -3.76 -5.18 -11.66
N SER A 102 -4.50 -6.28 -11.66
CA SER A 102 -5.95 -6.25 -11.50
C SER A 102 -6.35 -5.71 -10.13
N VAL A 103 -5.71 -6.19 -9.07
CA VAL A 103 -5.90 -5.71 -7.70
C VAL A 103 -5.56 -4.22 -7.59
N SER A 104 -4.42 -3.81 -8.15
CA SER A 104 -3.96 -2.43 -8.11
C SER A 104 -4.91 -1.46 -8.80
N LYS A 105 -5.49 -1.83 -9.96
CA LYS A 105 -6.49 -1.00 -10.66
C LYS A 105 -7.73 -0.77 -9.81
N VAL A 106 -8.30 -1.85 -9.25
CA VAL A 106 -9.51 -1.77 -8.42
C VAL A 106 -9.21 -0.97 -7.15
N PHE A 107 -8.11 -1.29 -6.48
CA PHE A 107 -7.64 -0.58 -5.29
C PHE A 107 -7.48 0.92 -5.57
N PHE A 108 -6.73 1.28 -6.62
CA PHE A 108 -6.50 2.67 -7.00
C PHE A 108 -7.81 3.43 -7.22
N LYS A 109 -8.70 2.87 -8.04
CA LYS A 109 -9.99 3.50 -8.35
C LYS A 109 -10.82 3.79 -7.10
N HIS A 110 -10.91 2.82 -6.19
CA HIS A 110 -11.77 2.94 -5.01
C HIS A 110 -11.13 3.75 -3.88
N THR A 111 -9.85 3.54 -3.61
CA THR A 111 -9.14 4.26 -2.55
C THR A 111 -9.04 5.75 -2.82
N PHE A 112 -8.73 6.13 -4.06
CA PHE A 112 -8.65 7.53 -4.47
C PHE A 112 -9.97 8.09 -5.01
N ARG A 113 -11.05 7.31 -4.97
CA ARG A 113 -12.39 7.70 -5.46
C ARG A 113 -12.36 8.31 -6.86
N VAL A 114 -11.56 7.73 -7.75
CA VAL A 114 -11.38 8.20 -9.13
C VAL A 114 -12.66 7.93 -9.94
N SER A 115 -13.20 8.95 -10.61
CA SER A 115 -14.36 8.80 -11.49
C SER A 115 -14.05 7.93 -12.71
N ASP A 116 -15.08 7.32 -13.32
CA ASP A 116 -14.90 6.47 -14.50
C ASP A 116 -14.29 7.23 -15.69
N GLY A 117 -14.62 8.52 -15.83
CA GLY A 117 -14.03 9.37 -16.86
C GLY A 117 -12.53 9.54 -16.68
N LYS A 118 -12.08 9.86 -15.46
CA LYS A 118 -10.66 10.00 -15.13
C LYS A 118 -9.93 8.66 -15.20
N ALA A 119 -10.53 7.57 -14.71
CA ALA A 119 -9.96 6.23 -14.83
C ALA A 119 -9.72 5.82 -16.29
N ARG A 120 -10.61 6.21 -17.22
CA ARG A 120 -10.41 6.01 -18.66
C ARG A 120 -9.23 6.82 -19.20
N GLN A 121 -9.12 8.09 -18.85
CA GLN A 121 -8.00 8.95 -19.25
C GLN A 121 -6.66 8.37 -18.77
N MET A 122 -6.62 7.84 -17.54
CA MET A 122 -5.45 7.20 -16.97
C MET A 122 -5.15 5.79 -17.52
N GLY A 123 -6.06 5.18 -18.29
CA GLY A 123 -5.92 3.80 -18.77
C GLY A 123 -6.04 2.74 -17.66
N VAL A 124 -6.66 3.08 -16.53
CA VAL A 124 -6.75 2.20 -15.34
C VAL A 124 -8.20 1.78 -15.02
N VAL A 125 -9.04 1.67 -16.02
CA VAL A 125 -10.43 1.20 -15.84
C VAL A 125 -10.43 -0.27 -15.46
N PRO A 126 -10.95 -0.65 -14.28
CA PRO A 126 -11.12 -2.06 -13.94
C PRO A 126 -12.25 -2.68 -14.77
N ASN A 127 -12.04 -3.91 -15.19
CA ASN A 127 -13.06 -4.75 -15.83
C ASN A 127 -13.59 -5.82 -14.85
N ALA A 128 -14.55 -6.64 -15.28
CA ALA A 128 -15.13 -7.67 -14.42
C ALA A 128 -14.11 -8.68 -13.90
N LEU A 129 -13.08 -9.02 -14.68
CA LEU A 129 -12.01 -9.93 -14.26
C LEU A 129 -11.11 -9.26 -13.19
N ASP A 130 -10.86 -7.94 -13.31
CA ASP A 130 -10.10 -7.20 -12.31
C ASP A 130 -10.85 -7.20 -10.96
N TYR A 131 -12.17 -7.03 -10.96
CA TYR A 131 -12.99 -7.14 -9.75
C TYR A 131 -13.02 -8.56 -9.17
N ALA A 132 -13.10 -9.59 -10.01
CA ALA A 132 -13.04 -10.97 -9.55
C ALA A 132 -11.68 -11.29 -8.91
N ALA A 133 -10.57 -10.86 -9.53
CA ALA A 133 -9.24 -11.00 -8.96
C ALA A 133 -9.09 -10.25 -7.63
N PHE A 134 -9.63 -9.04 -7.53
CA PHE A 134 -9.64 -8.27 -6.29
C PHE A 134 -10.45 -8.97 -5.19
N ALA A 135 -11.63 -9.50 -5.49
CA ALA A 135 -12.42 -10.25 -4.53
C ALA A 135 -11.69 -11.51 -4.04
N ALA A 136 -11.08 -12.28 -4.94
CA ALA A 136 -10.27 -13.43 -4.60
C ALA A 136 -9.07 -13.06 -3.71
N PHE A 137 -8.39 -11.95 -4.03
CA PHE A 137 -7.31 -11.41 -3.22
C PHE A 137 -7.79 -11.03 -1.82
N GLN A 138 -8.96 -10.38 -1.69
CA GLN A 138 -9.53 -10.03 -0.39
C GLN A 138 -9.84 -11.26 0.46
N LEU A 139 -10.41 -12.31 -0.13
CA LEU A 139 -10.66 -13.57 0.55
C LEU A 139 -9.38 -14.25 1.06
N TYR A 140 -8.25 -14.02 0.39
CA TYR A 140 -6.94 -14.52 0.79
C TYR A 140 -6.26 -13.60 1.82
N ALA A 141 -6.25 -12.28 1.59
CA ALA A 141 -5.48 -11.30 2.35
C ALA A 141 -6.16 -10.95 3.68
N VAL A 142 -7.48 -10.71 3.69
CA VAL A 142 -8.19 -10.25 4.89
C VAL A 142 -8.09 -11.22 6.05
N PRO A 143 -8.30 -12.54 5.89
CA PRO A 143 -8.12 -13.48 7.01
C PRO A 143 -6.70 -13.51 7.56
N ARG A 144 -5.69 -13.33 6.70
CA ARG A 144 -4.27 -13.27 7.11
C ARG A 144 -3.96 -12.01 7.91
N VAL A 145 -4.44 -10.87 7.43
CA VAL A 145 -4.29 -9.59 8.16
C VAL A 145 -4.99 -9.67 9.51
N LEU A 146 -6.22 -10.19 9.55
CA LEU A 146 -6.94 -10.37 10.80
C LEU A 146 -6.22 -11.35 11.74
N ALA A 147 -5.74 -12.49 11.23
CA ALA A 147 -4.97 -13.44 12.02
C ALA A 147 -3.71 -12.80 12.60
N HIS A 148 -3.00 -11.97 11.79
CA HIS A 148 -1.83 -11.24 12.25
C HIS A 148 -2.17 -10.20 13.32
N VAL A 149 -3.22 -9.41 13.13
CA VAL A 149 -3.70 -8.43 14.11
C VAL A 149 -4.15 -9.10 15.41
N PHE A 150 -4.78 -10.27 15.34
CA PHE A 150 -5.14 -11.06 16.53
C PHE A 150 -3.90 -11.64 17.21
N ALA A 151 -2.95 -12.18 16.45
CA ALA A 151 -1.70 -12.72 16.97
C ALA A 151 -0.86 -11.64 17.68
N GLU A 152 -0.83 -10.41 17.17
CA GLU A 152 -0.14 -9.28 17.82
C GLU A 152 -0.71 -8.95 19.21
N ARG A 153 -1.95 -9.31 19.50
CA ARG A 153 -2.56 -9.12 20.82
C ARG A 153 -2.23 -10.24 21.82
N VAL A 154 -1.60 -11.31 21.34
CA VAL A 154 -1.19 -12.46 22.17
C VAL A 154 0.33 -12.42 22.34
N PRO A 155 0.87 -12.12 23.55
CA PRO A 155 2.31 -11.92 23.78
C PRO A 155 3.19 -13.08 23.27
N VAL A 156 2.74 -14.32 23.49
CA VAL A 156 3.46 -15.55 23.05
C VAL A 156 3.55 -15.64 21.51
N ALA A 157 2.52 -15.18 20.78
CA ALA A 157 2.55 -15.20 19.32
C ALA A 157 3.53 -14.16 18.75
N ASN A 158 3.70 -13.03 19.42
CA ASN A 158 4.70 -12.02 19.05
C ASN A 158 6.13 -12.51 19.22
N GLU A 159 6.43 -13.19 20.34
CA GLU A 159 7.76 -13.77 20.59
C GLU A 159 8.12 -14.81 19.54
N LEU A 160 7.17 -15.67 19.16
CA LEU A 160 7.36 -16.66 18.11
C LEU A 160 7.54 -16.05 16.72
N ALA A 161 6.82 -14.96 16.41
CA ALA A 161 6.96 -14.25 15.13
C ALA A 161 8.31 -13.54 15.02
N ASP A 162 8.77 -12.91 16.10
CA ASP A 162 10.06 -12.25 16.16
C ASP A 162 11.22 -13.27 16.07
N ALA A 163 11.10 -14.43 16.71
CA ALA A 163 12.08 -15.50 16.60
C ALA A 163 12.22 -16.06 15.18
N ARG A 164 11.08 -16.29 14.48
CA ARG A 164 11.09 -16.71 13.07
C ARG A 164 11.70 -15.67 12.14
N LEU A 165 11.37 -14.39 12.34
CA LEU A 165 11.92 -13.31 11.53
C LEU A 165 13.44 -13.23 11.67
N VAL A 166 13.98 -13.39 12.90
CA VAL A 166 15.43 -13.44 13.15
C VAL A 166 16.07 -14.64 12.47
N GLU A 167 15.42 -15.81 12.48
CA GLU A 167 15.89 -17.02 11.81
C GLU A 167 15.94 -16.83 10.28
N GLU A 168 14.87 -16.31 9.67
CA GLU A 168 14.83 -15.99 8.23
C GLU A 168 15.90 -14.96 7.82
N ILE A 169 16.16 -13.94 8.64
CA ILE A 169 17.22 -12.95 8.36
C ILE A 169 18.60 -13.60 8.41
N ASN A 170 18.83 -14.48 9.39
CA ASN A 170 20.12 -15.17 9.53
C ASN A 170 20.38 -16.20 8.41
N GLU A 171 19.33 -16.74 7.78
CA GLU A 171 19.45 -17.61 6.60
C GLU A 171 19.76 -16.85 5.30
N LEU A 172 19.49 -15.53 5.27
CA LEU A 172 19.73 -14.67 4.11
C LEU A 172 21.09 -13.97 4.12
N LEU A 173 21.80 -13.99 5.26
CA LEU A 173 23.13 -13.39 5.45
C LEU A 173 24.22 -14.44 5.35
#